data_59afdd97e0b418202dfb67f55c809ff3
#
_entry.id   59afdd97e0b418202dfb67f55c809ff3
#
_cell.length_a   1.000
_cell.length_b   1.000
_cell.length_c   1.000
_cell.angle_alpha   90.00
_cell.angle_beta   90.00
_cell.angle_gamma   90.00
#
_symmetry.space_group_name_H-M   'P 1'
#
loop_
_entity.id
_entity.type
_entity.pdbx_description
1 polymer ?
#
loop_
_entity_poly.entity_id
_entity_poly.type
_entity_poly.pdbx_seq_one_letter_code
_entity_poly.pdbx_strand_id
1 'polypeptide(L)'
;MKLKTMDKIKLYNADCLDILPQLKENSVDLILCDLPYGTTCLKWDKIIDFDQLWTEYQRIIKPDGIIALFSIQPFTTMLISSQLSMYRYSWIWLKDSPTGFLNANYAPLKQTEDINIFSFGKVGSLSKNPIRYYPQGLTEVNKTKQNNPNSTWRKNKGYNGNNILNSDKEYTQKYTGYPNNILYFPRDKNAIHPTQKPVDLLIRLIETYTQKGETVLDNCMGSGSTGVACIKTDRVFIGIEKDASIYDTACKRINLTLDKN
;
A
#
# COMPACT_ATOMS: atom_id res chain seq x y z
N MET A 1 -15.69 -10.97 -21.48
CA MET A 1 -14.69 -10.61 -22.51
C MET A 1 -13.40 -10.29 -21.79
N LYS A 2 -12.34 -11.12 -21.92
CA LYS A 2 -11.04 -10.83 -21.31
C LYS A 2 -10.43 -9.64 -22.06
N LEU A 3 -10.18 -8.51 -21.39
CA LEU A 3 -9.39 -7.41 -21.95
C LEU A 3 -8.04 -7.97 -22.40
N LYS A 4 -7.59 -7.58 -23.61
CA LYS A 4 -6.23 -7.90 -24.06
C LYS A 4 -5.25 -7.28 -23.07
N THR A 5 -4.14 -7.93 -22.80
CA THR A 5 -3.15 -7.53 -21.77
C THR A 5 -2.67 -6.08 -21.95
N MET A 6 -2.58 -5.58 -23.19
CA MET A 6 -2.24 -4.19 -23.50
C MET A 6 -3.30 -3.16 -23.07
N ASP A 7 -4.57 -3.54 -22.99
CA ASP A 7 -5.64 -2.63 -22.55
C ASP A 7 -5.64 -2.41 -21.03
N LYS A 8 -4.84 -3.21 -20.28
CA LYS A 8 -4.76 -3.15 -18.82
C LYS A 8 -3.67 -2.19 -18.31
N ILE A 9 -2.80 -1.68 -19.16
CA ILE A 9 -1.66 -0.84 -18.76
C ILE A 9 -1.80 0.53 -19.41
N LYS A 10 -1.87 1.57 -18.59
CA LYS A 10 -1.92 2.98 -19.03
C LYS A 10 -0.77 3.73 -18.41
N LEU A 11 0.10 4.30 -19.22
CA LEU A 11 1.30 5.02 -18.77
C LEU A 11 1.27 6.45 -19.29
N TYR A 12 1.59 7.41 -18.43
CA TYR A 12 1.60 8.83 -18.74
C TYR A 12 2.94 9.44 -18.37
N ASN A 13 3.60 10.13 -19.34
CA ASN A 13 4.75 10.96 -19.05
C ASN A 13 4.27 12.41 -18.85
N ALA A 14 3.95 12.76 -17.62
CA ALA A 14 3.41 14.07 -17.26
C ALA A 14 3.53 14.33 -15.75
N ASP A 15 3.25 15.55 -15.32
CA ASP A 15 2.99 15.82 -13.90
C ASP A 15 1.70 15.12 -13.46
N CYS A 16 1.74 14.49 -12.31
CA CYS A 16 0.57 13.76 -11.82
C CYS A 16 -0.62 14.68 -11.56
N LEU A 17 -0.40 15.93 -11.15
CA LEU A 17 -1.46 16.91 -10.94
C LEU A 17 -2.18 17.33 -12.25
N ASP A 18 -1.56 17.11 -13.41
CA ASP A 18 -2.19 17.33 -14.72
C ASP A 18 -3.04 16.13 -15.16
N ILE A 19 -2.68 14.92 -14.74
CA ILE A 19 -3.35 13.68 -15.16
C ILE A 19 -4.45 13.25 -14.19
N LEU A 20 -4.23 13.38 -12.86
CA LEU A 20 -5.21 12.96 -11.87
C LEU A 20 -6.62 13.54 -12.12
N PRO A 21 -6.80 14.84 -12.47
CA PRO A 21 -8.11 15.41 -12.77
C PRO A 21 -8.83 14.77 -13.96
N GLN A 22 -8.10 14.13 -14.87
CA GLN A 22 -8.64 13.47 -16.07
C GLN A 22 -9.14 12.05 -15.79
N LEU A 23 -8.76 11.45 -14.64
CA LEU A 23 -9.23 10.13 -14.26
C LEU A 23 -10.69 10.20 -13.80
N LYS A 24 -11.44 9.15 -14.15
CA LYS A 24 -12.86 9.05 -13.78
C LYS A 24 -13.02 8.91 -12.26
N GLU A 25 -14.04 9.53 -11.68
CA GLU A 25 -14.45 9.35 -10.29
C GLU A 25 -14.69 7.88 -9.95
N ASN A 26 -14.33 7.46 -8.73
CA ASN A 26 -14.56 6.11 -8.21
C ASN A 26 -14.08 5.01 -9.17
N SER A 27 -12.93 5.21 -9.82
CA SER A 27 -12.39 4.28 -10.82
C SER A 27 -11.15 3.50 -10.37
N VAL A 28 -10.54 3.90 -9.27
CA VAL A 28 -9.31 3.32 -8.73
C VAL A 28 -9.63 2.49 -7.50
N ASP A 29 -9.14 1.25 -7.42
CA ASP A 29 -9.32 0.35 -6.29
C ASP A 29 -8.22 0.51 -5.25
N LEU A 30 -6.98 0.76 -5.71
CA LEU A 30 -5.80 0.96 -4.89
C LEU A 30 -4.93 2.08 -5.48
N ILE A 31 -4.60 3.07 -4.66
CA ILE A 31 -3.48 3.96 -4.93
C ILE A 31 -2.29 3.42 -4.14
N LEU A 32 -1.21 3.03 -4.82
CA LEU A 32 0.02 2.49 -4.21
C LEU A 32 1.20 3.29 -4.74
N CYS A 33 1.71 4.20 -3.93
CA CYS A 33 2.65 5.21 -4.41
C CYS A 33 3.77 5.50 -3.40
N ASP A 34 4.96 5.71 -3.95
CA ASP A 34 6.14 6.25 -3.25
C ASP A 34 6.28 7.73 -3.64
N LEU A 35 5.65 8.61 -2.86
CA LEU A 35 5.67 10.05 -3.10
C LEU A 35 7.09 10.62 -2.93
N PRO A 36 7.45 11.75 -3.57
CA PRO A 36 8.68 12.46 -3.23
C PRO A 36 8.60 13.05 -1.82
N TYR A 37 9.64 12.81 -1.01
CA TYR A 37 9.66 13.19 0.42
C TYR A 37 10.24 14.58 0.70
N GLY A 38 10.89 15.21 -0.29
CA GLY A 38 11.59 16.49 -0.11
C GLY A 38 12.82 16.39 0.80
N THR A 39 13.42 15.21 0.91
CA THR A 39 14.57 14.95 1.81
C THR A 39 15.91 14.92 1.13
N THR A 40 15.94 15.04 -0.20
CA THR A 40 17.15 15.05 -1.01
C THR A 40 17.31 16.35 -1.79
N CYS A 41 18.53 16.64 -2.26
CA CYS A 41 18.79 17.79 -3.14
C CYS A 41 18.40 17.54 -4.61
N LEU A 42 17.75 16.43 -4.93
CA LEU A 42 17.40 16.07 -6.29
C LEU A 42 16.21 16.89 -6.78
N LYS A 43 16.25 17.34 -8.01
CA LYS A 43 15.22 18.23 -8.59
C LYS A 43 13.82 17.65 -8.59
N TRP A 44 13.69 16.34 -8.66
CA TRP A 44 12.43 15.61 -8.66
C TRP A 44 11.86 15.36 -7.24
N ASP A 45 12.69 15.44 -6.18
CA ASP A 45 12.29 15.21 -4.79
C ASP A 45 11.66 16.47 -4.18
N LYS A 46 10.55 16.91 -4.75
CA LYS A 46 9.74 18.01 -4.23
C LYS A 46 8.40 17.47 -3.73
N ILE A 47 8.05 17.82 -2.51
CA ILE A 47 6.75 17.45 -1.92
C ILE A 47 5.63 17.99 -2.82
N ILE A 48 4.72 17.10 -3.19
CA ILE A 48 3.51 17.43 -3.95
C ILE A 48 2.55 18.17 -3.02
N ASP A 49 1.85 19.16 -3.53
CA ASP A 49 0.83 19.88 -2.77
C ASP A 49 -0.24 18.91 -2.25
N PHE A 50 -0.35 18.80 -0.92
CA PHE A 50 -1.24 17.83 -0.30
C PHE A 50 -2.71 18.16 -0.51
N ASP A 51 -3.12 19.41 -0.57
CA ASP A 51 -4.52 19.79 -0.72
C ASP A 51 -5.03 19.39 -2.12
N GLN A 52 -4.22 19.64 -3.15
CA GLN A 52 -4.54 19.21 -4.51
C GLN A 52 -4.52 17.67 -4.63
N LEU A 53 -3.50 17.03 -4.06
CA LEU A 53 -3.34 15.58 -4.11
C LEU A 53 -4.53 14.86 -3.45
N TRP A 54 -4.90 15.26 -2.21
CA TRP A 54 -6.01 14.66 -1.48
C TRP A 54 -7.37 14.92 -2.13
N THR A 55 -7.56 16.09 -2.74
CA THR A 55 -8.77 16.40 -3.51
C THR A 55 -8.98 15.37 -4.62
N GLU A 56 -7.93 15.11 -5.41
CA GLU A 56 -8.01 14.16 -6.49
C GLU A 56 -8.06 12.70 -6.00
N TYR A 57 -7.26 12.34 -5.01
CA TYR A 57 -7.29 10.99 -4.44
C TYR A 57 -8.67 10.61 -3.91
N GLN A 58 -9.33 11.51 -3.19
CA GLN A 58 -10.68 11.27 -2.66
C GLN A 58 -11.73 11.16 -3.76
N ARG A 59 -11.56 11.87 -4.87
CA ARG A 59 -12.46 11.82 -6.02
C ARG A 59 -12.33 10.51 -6.80
N ILE A 60 -11.09 10.07 -7.08
CA ILE A 60 -10.86 8.93 -7.97
C ILE A 60 -10.91 7.58 -7.26
N ILE A 61 -10.61 7.53 -5.95
CA ILE A 61 -10.64 6.29 -5.19
C ILE A 61 -12.07 5.79 -4.98
N LYS A 62 -12.32 4.50 -5.10
CA LYS A 62 -13.62 3.90 -4.80
C LYS A 62 -13.96 4.04 -3.31
N PRO A 63 -15.26 4.02 -2.92
CA PRO A 63 -15.68 4.17 -1.51
C PRO A 63 -15.07 3.15 -0.56
N ASP A 64 -14.75 1.95 -1.03
CA ASP A 64 -14.07 0.88 -0.29
C ASP A 64 -12.59 0.73 -0.67
N GLY A 65 -12.09 1.61 -1.55
CA GLY A 65 -10.72 1.61 -2.03
C GLY A 65 -9.69 2.00 -0.97
N ILE A 66 -8.43 1.70 -1.28
CA ILE A 66 -7.30 1.89 -0.37
C ILE A 66 -6.29 2.84 -1.00
N ILE A 67 -5.73 3.72 -0.16
CA ILE A 67 -4.58 4.54 -0.49
C ILE A 67 -3.43 4.09 0.41
N ALA A 68 -2.36 3.56 -0.18
CA ALA A 68 -1.18 3.04 0.50
C ALA A 68 0.05 3.86 0.07
N LEU A 69 0.59 4.67 0.97
CA LEU A 69 1.66 5.61 0.67
C LEU A 69 2.90 5.28 1.48
N PHE A 70 4.03 5.09 0.79
CA PHE A 70 5.33 4.94 1.43
C PHE A 70 5.78 6.25 2.04
N SER A 71 6.51 6.19 3.15
CA SER A 71 7.10 7.35 3.78
C SER A 71 8.21 7.00 4.78
N ILE A 72 9.00 8.01 5.11
CA ILE A 72 9.97 8.02 6.22
C ILE A 72 9.80 9.30 7.02
N GLN A 73 10.21 9.29 8.30
CA GLN A 73 10.21 10.52 9.10
C GLN A 73 11.21 11.57 8.57
N PRO A 74 10.88 12.89 8.61
CA PRO A 74 9.66 13.52 9.17
C PRO A 74 8.45 13.54 8.22
N PHE A 75 8.61 13.14 6.95
CA PHE A 75 7.53 13.15 5.96
C PHE A 75 6.32 12.32 6.39
N THR A 76 6.52 11.18 7.08
CA THR A 76 5.42 10.36 7.64
C THR A 76 4.46 11.19 8.50
N THR A 77 5.01 12.01 9.40
CA THR A 77 4.19 12.86 10.28
C THR A 77 3.39 13.88 9.47
N MET A 78 4.02 14.54 8.51
CA MET A 78 3.35 15.52 7.63
C MET A 78 2.22 14.86 6.84
N LEU A 79 2.50 13.72 6.22
CA LEU A 79 1.55 12.96 5.41
C LEU A 79 0.33 12.50 6.22
N ILE A 80 0.53 11.90 7.39
CA ILE A 80 -0.58 11.46 8.24
C ILE A 80 -1.40 12.65 8.73
N SER A 81 -0.74 13.73 9.16
CA SER A 81 -1.42 14.94 9.66
C SER A 81 -2.24 15.63 8.58
N SER A 82 -1.80 15.58 7.31
CA SER A 82 -2.53 16.20 6.20
C SER A 82 -3.89 15.55 5.92
N GLN A 83 -4.09 14.26 6.30
CA GLN A 83 -5.37 13.56 6.09
C GLN A 83 -5.67 12.55 7.23
N LEU A 84 -5.64 13.01 8.45
CA LEU A 84 -5.84 12.19 9.65
C LEU A 84 -7.21 11.49 9.67
N SER A 85 -8.23 12.11 9.11
CA SER A 85 -9.60 11.57 9.06
C SER A 85 -9.70 10.24 8.29
N MET A 86 -8.87 10.06 7.26
CA MET A 86 -8.81 8.85 6.44
C MET A 86 -7.72 7.87 6.89
N TYR A 87 -6.77 8.28 7.73
CA TYR A 87 -5.71 7.40 8.22
C TYR A 87 -6.28 6.23 9.02
N ARG A 88 -5.75 5.02 8.79
CA ARG A 88 -6.24 3.78 9.44
C ARG A 88 -5.16 3.10 10.25
N TYR A 89 -4.02 2.77 9.64
CA TYR A 89 -2.86 2.15 10.27
C TYR A 89 -1.66 2.21 9.32
N SER A 90 -0.49 1.80 9.83
CA SER A 90 0.71 1.67 9.02
C SER A 90 1.24 0.24 9.06
N TRP A 91 1.77 -0.22 7.92
CA TRP A 91 2.73 -1.30 7.86
C TRP A 91 4.13 -0.73 8.02
N ILE A 92 5.02 -1.53 8.55
CA ILE A 92 6.45 -1.25 8.65
C ILE A 92 7.19 -2.20 7.72
N TRP A 93 7.76 -1.67 6.64
CA TRP A 93 8.66 -2.45 5.81
C TRP A 93 10.03 -2.51 6.46
N LEU A 94 10.43 -3.71 6.89
CA LEU A 94 11.76 -4.01 7.41
C LEU A 94 12.66 -4.49 6.26
N LYS A 95 13.74 -3.74 5.99
CA LYS A 95 14.71 -4.03 4.94
C LYS A 95 15.74 -5.06 5.42
N ASP A 96 16.43 -5.71 4.47
CA ASP A 96 17.53 -6.63 4.73
C ASP A 96 18.75 -5.98 5.37
N SER A 97 19.01 -4.71 5.07
CA SER A 97 20.15 -3.98 5.61
C SER A 97 19.81 -2.50 5.83
N PRO A 98 20.44 -1.88 6.87
CA PRO A 98 20.19 -0.47 7.18
C PRO A 98 20.90 0.46 6.20
N THR A 99 20.47 1.73 6.22
CA THR A 99 21.05 2.84 5.44
C THR A 99 21.40 4.01 6.35
N GLY A 100 22.15 4.99 5.84
CA GLY A 100 22.46 6.23 6.56
C GLY A 100 23.77 6.18 7.34
N PHE A 101 24.75 5.38 6.92
CA PHE A 101 26.06 5.20 7.58
C PHE A 101 26.84 6.50 7.77
N LEU A 102 26.66 7.51 6.93
CA LEU A 102 27.31 8.83 7.12
C LEU A 102 26.90 9.51 8.44
N ASN A 103 25.73 9.17 8.97
CA ASN A 103 25.20 9.73 10.20
C ASN A 103 25.25 8.75 11.38
N ALA A 104 25.98 7.63 11.27
CA ALA A 104 25.97 6.55 12.27
C ALA A 104 26.43 6.99 13.67
N ASN A 105 27.24 8.05 13.76
CA ASN A 105 27.71 8.61 15.04
C ASN A 105 26.72 9.62 15.67
N TYR A 106 25.64 9.98 14.97
CA TYR A 106 24.71 11.02 15.39
C TYR A 106 23.25 10.54 15.48
N ALA A 107 22.91 9.44 14.80
CA ALA A 107 21.57 8.88 14.79
C ALA A 107 21.60 7.37 14.49
N PRO A 108 20.58 6.61 14.92
CA PRO A 108 20.42 5.21 14.53
C PRO A 108 20.33 5.05 13.01
N LEU A 109 20.90 3.97 12.49
CA LEU A 109 20.75 3.61 11.07
C LEU A 109 19.30 3.30 10.74
N LYS A 110 18.85 3.72 9.55
CA LYS A 110 17.48 3.54 9.07
C LYS A 110 17.34 2.17 8.39
N GLN A 111 16.52 1.29 8.96
CA GLN A 111 16.24 -0.04 8.39
C GLN A 111 14.78 -0.23 8.02
N THR A 112 13.92 0.72 8.35
CA THR A 112 12.48 0.64 8.10
C THR A 112 11.99 1.78 7.23
N GLU A 113 10.87 1.52 6.53
CA GLU A 113 9.99 2.54 5.94
C GLU A 113 8.55 2.24 6.35
N ASP A 114 7.76 3.30 6.50
CA ASP A 114 6.34 3.19 6.79
C ASP A 114 5.54 3.08 5.48
N ILE A 115 4.43 2.32 5.51
CA ILE A 115 3.44 2.29 4.45
C ILE A 115 2.11 2.65 5.10
N ASN A 116 1.67 3.88 4.89
CA ASN A 116 0.52 4.44 5.58
C ASN A 116 -0.75 4.15 4.80
N ILE A 117 -1.74 3.60 5.48
CA ILE A 117 -3.01 3.17 4.87
C ILE A 117 -4.10 4.17 5.20
N PHE A 118 -4.71 4.69 4.14
CA PHE A 118 -5.85 5.60 4.21
C PHE A 118 -7.05 4.99 3.47
N SER A 119 -8.25 5.25 3.94
CA SER A 119 -9.50 4.78 3.34
C SER A 119 -10.70 5.54 3.90
N PHE A 120 -11.79 5.60 3.16
CA PHE A 120 -13.10 5.97 3.72
C PHE A 120 -13.66 4.87 4.63
N GLY A 121 -13.31 3.59 4.37
CA GLY A 121 -13.65 2.46 5.22
C GLY A 121 -13.01 2.54 6.60
N LYS A 122 -13.58 1.86 7.59
CA LYS A 122 -13.09 1.82 8.98
C LYS A 122 -12.62 0.43 9.36
N VAL A 123 -11.57 0.36 10.18
CA VAL A 123 -11.11 -0.89 10.76
C VAL A 123 -12.10 -1.34 11.83
N GLY A 124 -12.58 -2.58 11.73
CA GLY A 124 -13.44 -3.19 12.74
C GLY A 124 -14.56 -4.03 12.14
N SER A 125 -14.83 -5.18 12.75
CA SER A 125 -15.83 -6.15 12.31
C SER A 125 -17.29 -5.64 12.39
N LEU A 126 -17.52 -4.58 13.16
CA LEU A 126 -18.84 -3.96 13.34
C LEU A 126 -19.02 -2.70 12.50
N SER A 127 -18.05 -2.34 11.68
CA SER A 127 -18.17 -1.18 10.82
C SER A 127 -19.24 -1.40 9.75
N LYS A 128 -20.10 -0.40 9.53
CA LYS A 128 -21.06 -0.39 8.40
C LYS A 128 -20.37 -0.24 7.05
N ASN A 129 -19.17 0.34 7.04
CA ASN A 129 -18.29 0.44 5.89
C ASN A 129 -16.90 -0.07 6.32
N PRO A 130 -16.65 -1.39 6.28
CA PRO A 130 -15.36 -1.92 6.66
C PRO A 130 -14.31 -1.61 5.60
N ILE A 131 -13.06 -1.42 6.06
CA ILE A 131 -11.92 -1.30 5.16
C ILE A 131 -11.74 -2.60 4.34
N ARG A 132 -11.39 -2.48 3.08
CA ARG A 132 -11.04 -3.61 2.22
C ARG A 132 -9.71 -4.20 2.70
N TYR A 133 -9.70 -5.50 2.99
CA TYR A 133 -8.52 -6.20 3.47
C TYR A 133 -8.61 -7.70 3.22
N TYR A 134 -7.65 -8.24 2.47
CA TYR A 134 -7.52 -9.66 2.16
C TYR A 134 -6.24 -10.18 2.82
N PRO A 135 -6.30 -10.75 4.03
CA PRO A 135 -5.11 -11.19 4.74
C PRO A 135 -4.37 -12.27 3.97
N GLN A 136 -3.07 -12.08 3.77
CA GLN A 136 -2.19 -13.00 3.04
C GLN A 136 -1.43 -13.92 3.99
N GLY A 137 -1.11 -15.13 3.54
CA GLY A 137 -0.31 -16.11 4.33
C GLY A 137 -1.11 -16.90 5.35
N LEU A 138 -2.44 -16.95 5.22
CA LEU A 138 -3.28 -17.74 6.09
C LEU A 138 -3.07 -19.24 5.89
N THR A 139 -3.10 -19.99 6.99
CA THR A 139 -3.12 -21.45 7.01
C THR A 139 -4.46 -21.93 7.56
N GLU A 140 -5.14 -22.80 6.83
CA GLU A 140 -6.39 -23.41 7.29
C GLU A 140 -6.12 -24.42 8.42
N VAL A 141 -6.87 -24.35 9.51
CA VAL A 141 -6.69 -25.22 10.68
C VAL A 141 -7.97 -25.87 11.16
N ASN A 142 -9.13 -25.27 10.96
CA ASN A 142 -10.46 -25.77 11.34
C ASN A 142 -10.50 -26.33 12.77
N LYS A 143 -9.91 -25.64 13.75
CA LYS A 143 -9.83 -26.06 15.15
C LYS A 143 -10.97 -25.50 15.97
N THR A 144 -11.72 -26.37 16.66
CA THR A 144 -12.69 -25.94 17.66
C THR A 144 -11.96 -25.41 18.89
N LYS A 145 -12.34 -24.22 19.34
CA LYS A 145 -11.82 -23.56 20.55
C LYS A 145 -12.97 -23.13 21.44
N GLN A 146 -12.76 -23.22 22.75
CA GLN A 146 -13.67 -22.64 23.75
C GLN A 146 -13.19 -21.24 24.13
N ASN A 147 -14.13 -20.32 24.27
CA ASN A 147 -13.84 -19.03 24.86
C ASN A 147 -13.42 -19.20 26.34
N ASN A 148 -12.30 -18.63 26.73
CA ASN A 148 -11.90 -18.64 28.14
C ASN A 148 -12.73 -17.61 28.92
N PRO A 149 -13.64 -18.07 29.82
CA PRO A 149 -14.48 -17.17 30.63
C PRO A 149 -13.66 -16.31 31.61
N ASN A 150 -12.44 -16.72 31.94
CA ASN A 150 -11.55 -16.07 32.90
C ASN A 150 -10.49 -15.15 32.23
N SER A 151 -10.58 -14.88 30.93
CA SER A 151 -9.61 -14.01 30.29
C SER A 151 -9.63 -12.60 30.93
N THR A 152 -8.46 -12.05 31.23
CA THR A 152 -8.30 -10.70 31.82
C THR A 152 -8.95 -9.60 31.00
N TRP A 153 -9.11 -9.79 29.70
CA TRP A 153 -9.81 -8.88 28.79
C TRP A 153 -11.32 -8.76 29.09
N ARG A 154 -11.96 -9.80 29.70
CA ARG A 154 -13.36 -9.76 30.12
C ARG A 154 -13.58 -8.99 31.41
N LYS A 155 -12.55 -8.88 32.27
CA LYS A 155 -12.65 -8.23 33.59
C LYS A 155 -12.52 -6.72 33.53
N ASN A 156 -11.88 -6.18 32.47
CA ASN A 156 -11.71 -4.74 32.28
C ASN A 156 -12.95 -4.15 31.58
N LYS A 157 -13.89 -3.67 32.37
CA LYS A 157 -15.14 -2.99 31.92
C LYS A 157 -14.93 -1.70 31.11
N GLY A 158 -13.70 -1.34 30.77
CA GLY A 158 -13.36 -0.10 30.05
C GLY A 158 -13.26 -0.24 28.52
N TYR A 159 -13.28 -1.45 27.96
CA TYR A 159 -13.31 -1.63 26.53
C TYR A 159 -14.76 -1.80 26.06
N ASN A 160 -15.29 -0.84 25.29
CA ASN A 160 -16.62 -0.91 24.69
C ASN A 160 -16.76 -2.00 23.61
N GLY A 161 -16.18 -3.17 23.85
CA GLY A 161 -16.35 -4.37 23.05
C GLY A 161 -17.69 -5.00 23.36
N ASN A 162 -18.74 -4.48 22.75
CA ASN A 162 -20.08 -5.07 22.88
C ASN A 162 -20.05 -6.56 22.57
N ASN A 163 -20.42 -7.38 23.58
CA ASN A 163 -21.13 -8.67 23.51
C ASN A 163 -20.62 -9.80 22.60
N ILE A 164 -19.64 -9.60 21.72
CA ILE A 164 -19.13 -10.66 20.84
C ILE A 164 -18.29 -11.69 21.63
N LEU A 165 -17.70 -11.28 22.76
CA LEU A 165 -16.88 -12.13 23.63
C LEU A 165 -17.66 -12.77 24.79
N ASN A 166 -18.95 -12.52 24.91
CA ASN A 166 -19.80 -13.02 26.02
C ASN A 166 -20.44 -14.39 25.76
N SER A 167 -20.11 -15.07 24.68
CA SER A 167 -20.58 -16.44 24.51
C SER A 167 -19.62 -17.42 25.15
N ASP A 168 -20.08 -18.22 26.11
CA ASP A 168 -19.41 -19.43 26.59
C ASP A 168 -19.41 -20.53 25.52
N LYS A 169 -19.68 -20.12 24.27
CA LYS A 169 -19.83 -21.01 23.14
C LYS A 169 -18.50 -21.36 22.51
N GLU A 170 -18.41 -22.57 22.07
CA GLU A 170 -17.36 -23.03 21.18
C GLU A 170 -17.40 -22.25 19.87
N TYR A 171 -16.23 -21.96 19.32
CA TYR A 171 -16.09 -21.38 17.99
C TYR A 171 -15.04 -22.13 17.18
N THR A 172 -15.24 -22.24 15.88
CA THR A 172 -14.27 -22.84 14.97
C THR A 172 -13.30 -21.77 14.47
N GLN A 173 -12.03 -21.91 14.86
CA GLN A 173 -10.95 -21.16 14.25
C GLN A 173 -10.64 -21.75 12.87
N LYS A 174 -11.09 -21.10 11.80
CA LYS A 174 -10.86 -21.57 10.43
C LYS A 174 -9.41 -21.41 10.00
N TYR A 175 -8.79 -20.29 10.33
CA TYR A 175 -7.46 -19.92 9.86
C TYR A 175 -6.55 -19.52 11.02
N THR A 176 -5.24 -19.69 10.79
CA THR A 176 -4.13 -19.14 11.57
C THR A 176 -3.15 -18.42 10.67
N GLY A 177 -2.10 -17.79 11.22
CA GLY A 177 -1.10 -17.11 10.41
C GLY A 177 -1.54 -15.73 9.93
N TYR A 178 -2.50 -15.08 10.61
CA TYR A 178 -2.84 -13.69 10.32
C TYR A 178 -1.59 -12.81 10.41
N PRO A 179 -1.33 -11.96 9.40
CA PRO A 179 -0.13 -11.15 9.38
C PRO A 179 -0.13 -10.11 10.52
N ASN A 180 1.05 -9.83 11.06
CA ASN A 180 1.31 -8.65 11.87
C ASN A 180 1.62 -7.46 10.93
N ASN A 181 1.85 -6.26 11.49
CA ASN A 181 2.10 -5.06 10.72
C ASN A 181 3.57 -4.89 10.26
N ILE A 182 4.43 -5.90 10.41
CA ILE A 182 5.82 -5.87 9.95
C ILE A 182 5.94 -6.73 8.69
N LEU A 183 6.43 -6.12 7.61
CA LEU A 183 6.69 -6.77 6.33
C LEU A 183 8.20 -6.87 6.11
N TYR A 184 8.73 -8.09 6.14
CA TYR A 184 10.15 -8.33 5.83
C TYR A 184 10.30 -8.67 4.35
N PHE A 185 10.89 -7.75 3.59
CA PHE A 185 11.24 -7.93 2.18
C PHE A 185 12.61 -7.34 1.92
N PRO A 186 13.56 -8.14 1.40
CA PRO A 186 14.87 -7.63 0.99
C PRO A 186 14.72 -6.69 -0.20
N ARG A 187 15.67 -5.78 -0.37
CA ARG A 187 15.76 -4.94 -1.57
C ARG A 187 16.10 -5.79 -2.79
N ASP A 188 15.60 -5.38 -3.96
CA ASP A 188 15.95 -6.06 -5.22
C ASP A 188 17.46 -6.01 -5.47
N LYS A 189 18.11 -7.16 -5.67
CA LYS A 189 19.56 -7.26 -5.89
C LYS A 189 20.01 -6.54 -7.17
N ASN A 190 19.14 -6.50 -8.18
CA ASN A 190 19.41 -5.89 -9.49
C ASN A 190 18.54 -4.65 -9.69
N ALA A 191 18.49 -3.78 -8.67
CA ALA A 191 17.73 -2.54 -8.76
C ALA A 191 18.34 -1.64 -9.86
N ILE A 192 17.50 -1.16 -10.77
CA ILE A 192 17.87 -0.22 -11.82
C ILE A 192 17.78 1.24 -11.37
N HIS A 193 17.20 1.48 -10.19
CA HIS A 193 17.11 2.78 -9.55
C HIS A 193 17.37 2.64 -8.03
N PRO A 194 18.12 3.57 -7.40
CA PRO A 194 18.49 3.47 -5.97
C PRO A 194 17.30 3.38 -5.00
N THR A 195 16.19 4.02 -5.33
CA THR A 195 14.97 4.06 -4.49
C THR A 195 13.91 3.04 -4.91
N GLN A 196 14.25 2.11 -5.80
CA GLN A 196 13.31 1.10 -6.30
C GLN A 196 12.74 0.27 -5.16
N LYS A 197 11.40 0.17 -5.12
CA LYS A 197 10.71 -0.71 -4.17
C LYS A 197 10.74 -2.17 -4.68
N PRO A 198 10.92 -3.15 -3.77
CA PRO A 198 10.91 -4.56 -4.13
C PRO A 198 9.58 -4.97 -4.74
N VAL A 199 9.63 -5.67 -5.87
CA VAL A 199 8.42 -6.14 -6.57
C VAL A 199 7.58 -7.05 -5.69
N ASP A 200 8.20 -7.93 -4.90
CA ASP A 200 7.49 -8.87 -4.02
C ASP A 200 6.76 -8.17 -2.85
N LEU A 201 7.30 -7.06 -2.34
CA LEU A 201 6.61 -6.20 -1.37
C LEU A 201 5.35 -5.58 -2.00
N LEU A 202 5.48 -5.07 -3.24
CA LEU A 202 4.35 -4.46 -3.96
C LEU A 202 3.29 -5.49 -4.31
N ILE A 203 3.67 -6.72 -4.71
CA ILE A 203 2.74 -7.84 -4.91
C ILE A 203 1.95 -8.11 -3.62
N ARG A 204 2.64 -8.21 -2.48
CA ARG A 204 2.01 -8.44 -1.17
C ARG A 204 0.95 -7.38 -0.87
N LEU A 205 1.25 -6.10 -1.08
CA LEU A 205 0.31 -4.99 -0.84
C LEU A 205 -0.86 -5.01 -1.83
N ILE A 206 -0.59 -5.24 -3.12
CA ILE A 206 -1.62 -5.34 -4.16
C ILE A 206 -2.61 -6.46 -3.84
N GLU A 207 -2.11 -7.65 -3.50
CA GLU A 207 -2.97 -8.80 -3.15
C GLU A 207 -3.73 -8.61 -1.84
N THR A 208 -3.17 -7.81 -0.90
CA THR A 208 -3.85 -7.48 0.36
C THR A 208 -5.04 -6.56 0.17
N TYR A 209 -5.03 -5.71 -0.86
CA TYR A 209 -6.05 -4.66 -1.01
C TYR A 209 -6.86 -4.72 -2.29
N THR A 210 -6.52 -5.62 -3.22
CA THR A 210 -7.23 -5.74 -4.51
C THR A 210 -7.49 -7.19 -4.90
N GLN A 211 -8.44 -7.34 -5.83
CA GLN A 211 -8.71 -8.58 -6.55
C GLN A 211 -8.20 -8.48 -8.00
N LYS A 212 -8.10 -9.61 -8.71
CA LYS A 212 -7.73 -9.66 -10.13
C LYS A 212 -8.66 -8.80 -10.98
N GLY A 213 -8.07 -8.05 -11.91
CA GLY A 213 -8.80 -7.15 -12.81
C GLY A 213 -9.13 -5.78 -12.21
N GLU A 214 -8.88 -5.55 -10.91
CA GLU A 214 -9.04 -4.23 -10.26
C GLU A 214 -7.90 -3.28 -10.63
N THR A 215 -8.15 -1.98 -10.47
CA THR A 215 -7.28 -0.91 -10.93
C THR A 215 -6.37 -0.42 -9.83
N VAL A 216 -5.07 -0.42 -10.09
CA VAL A 216 -4.01 0.14 -9.24
C VAL A 216 -3.43 1.38 -9.91
N LEU A 217 -3.32 2.47 -9.16
CA LEU A 217 -2.68 3.72 -9.57
C LEU A 217 -1.37 3.92 -8.82
N ASP A 218 -0.32 4.28 -9.56
CA ASP A 218 0.93 4.82 -9.02
C ASP A 218 1.24 6.14 -9.74
N ASN A 219 1.04 7.25 -9.06
CA ASN A 219 1.18 8.58 -9.67
C ASN A 219 2.62 9.15 -9.59
N CYS A 220 3.56 8.38 -9.05
CA CYS A 220 5.00 8.66 -9.06
C CYS A 220 5.75 7.34 -9.33
N MET A 221 5.44 6.67 -10.46
CA MET A 221 5.79 5.26 -10.66
C MET A 221 7.29 4.97 -10.75
N GLY A 222 8.13 5.99 -10.89
CA GLY A 222 9.57 5.85 -10.98
C GLY A 222 9.97 4.81 -12.01
N SER A 223 10.72 3.79 -11.59
CA SER A 223 11.18 2.69 -12.45
C SER A 223 10.10 1.65 -12.81
N GLY A 224 8.84 1.88 -12.48
CA GLY A 224 7.70 1.03 -12.87
C GLY A 224 7.55 -0.28 -12.07
N SER A 225 8.09 -0.37 -10.84
CA SER A 225 7.98 -1.59 -10.02
C SER A 225 6.54 -1.98 -9.72
N THR A 226 5.67 -0.99 -9.45
CA THR A 226 4.23 -1.20 -9.22
C THR A 226 3.55 -1.77 -10.48
N GLY A 227 3.91 -1.27 -11.67
CA GLY A 227 3.42 -1.82 -12.94
C GLY A 227 3.81 -3.29 -13.16
N VAL A 228 5.07 -3.63 -12.87
CA VAL A 228 5.55 -5.03 -12.92
C VAL A 228 4.74 -5.92 -11.95
N ALA A 229 4.51 -5.44 -10.72
CA ALA A 229 3.73 -6.17 -9.73
C ALA A 229 2.26 -6.36 -10.17
N CYS A 230 1.65 -5.35 -10.79
CA CYS A 230 0.29 -5.41 -11.34
C CYS A 230 0.15 -6.45 -12.46
N ILE A 231 1.12 -6.51 -13.38
CA ILE A 231 1.14 -7.51 -14.45
C ILE A 231 1.19 -8.92 -13.86
N LYS A 232 2.12 -9.18 -12.93
CA LYS A 232 2.30 -10.47 -12.27
C LYS A 232 1.07 -10.93 -11.49
N THR A 233 0.24 -10.00 -11.04
CA THR A 233 -0.93 -10.27 -10.20
C THR A 233 -2.26 -10.09 -10.95
N ASP A 234 -2.22 -9.83 -12.27
CA ASP A 234 -3.39 -9.66 -13.14
C ASP A 234 -4.28 -8.47 -12.73
N ARG A 235 -3.68 -7.31 -12.42
CA ARG A 235 -4.36 -6.05 -12.14
C ARG A 235 -4.24 -5.08 -13.32
N VAL A 236 -5.20 -4.16 -13.42
CA VAL A 236 -5.09 -2.99 -14.30
C VAL A 236 -4.15 -1.99 -13.65
N PHE A 237 -3.24 -1.40 -14.41
CA PHE A 237 -2.26 -0.44 -13.91
C PHE A 237 -2.40 0.91 -14.60
N ILE A 238 -2.39 1.97 -13.81
CA ILE A 238 -2.23 3.35 -14.26
C ILE A 238 -0.94 3.88 -13.63
N GLY A 239 0.04 4.23 -14.45
CA GLY A 239 1.32 4.76 -13.99
C GLY A 239 1.57 6.16 -14.53
N ILE A 240 2.03 7.07 -13.69
CA ILE A 240 2.39 8.44 -14.07
C ILE A 240 3.82 8.69 -13.61
N GLU A 241 4.65 9.24 -14.49
CA GLU A 241 6.03 9.64 -14.20
C GLU A 241 6.36 10.93 -14.96
N LYS A 242 6.86 11.92 -14.23
CA LYS A 242 7.13 13.23 -14.78
C LYS A 242 8.46 13.29 -15.54
N ASP A 243 9.50 12.61 -15.03
CA ASP A 243 10.81 12.57 -15.68
C ASP A 243 10.78 11.63 -16.87
N ALA A 244 11.03 12.16 -18.08
CA ALA A 244 10.96 11.42 -19.32
C ALA A 244 11.96 10.25 -19.38
N SER A 245 13.16 10.39 -18.82
CA SER A 245 14.19 9.34 -18.86
C SER A 245 13.86 8.18 -17.92
N ILE A 246 13.26 8.49 -16.77
CA ILE A 246 12.78 7.50 -15.80
C ILE A 246 11.52 6.81 -16.39
N TYR A 247 10.62 7.57 -17.01
CA TYR A 247 9.44 7.06 -17.70
C TYR A 247 9.82 6.05 -18.80
N ASP A 248 10.78 6.37 -19.66
CA ASP A 248 11.25 5.47 -20.71
C ASP A 248 11.83 4.17 -20.15
N THR A 249 12.53 4.27 -19.02
CA THR A 249 13.05 3.10 -18.29
C THR A 249 11.93 2.23 -17.74
N ALA A 250 10.90 2.85 -17.15
CA ALA A 250 9.71 2.16 -16.65
C ALA A 250 8.94 1.45 -17.79
N CYS A 251 8.72 2.14 -18.90
CA CYS A 251 8.07 1.57 -20.09
C CYS A 251 8.77 0.32 -20.61
N LYS A 252 10.10 0.38 -20.77
CA LYS A 252 10.91 -0.77 -21.21
C LYS A 252 10.75 -1.95 -20.25
N ARG A 253 10.84 -1.71 -18.95
CA ARG A 253 10.73 -2.75 -17.91
C ARG A 253 9.34 -3.39 -17.87
N ILE A 254 8.28 -2.58 -17.96
CA ILE A 254 6.89 -3.02 -17.99
C ILE A 254 6.63 -3.86 -19.25
N ASN A 255 7.06 -3.41 -20.43
CA ASN A 255 6.90 -4.14 -21.70
C ASN A 255 7.64 -5.48 -21.68
N LEU A 256 8.89 -5.52 -21.19
CA LEU A 256 9.63 -6.77 -21.03
C LEU A 256 8.93 -7.78 -20.08
N THR A 257 8.12 -7.27 -19.15
CA THR A 257 7.34 -8.14 -18.24
C THR A 257 6.07 -8.64 -18.93
N LEU A 258 5.43 -7.83 -19.78
CA LEU A 258 4.27 -8.23 -20.58
C LEU A 258 4.61 -9.33 -21.57
N ASP A 259 5.78 -9.24 -22.21
CA ASP A 259 6.23 -10.22 -23.22
C ASP A 259 6.55 -11.61 -22.63
N LYS A 260 6.74 -11.69 -21.29
CA LYS A 260 7.08 -12.94 -20.57
C LYS A 260 5.89 -13.62 -19.91
N ASN A 261 4.72 -12.96 -19.87
CA ASN A 261 3.47 -13.48 -19.27
C ASN A 261 2.40 -13.75 -20.33
#